data_a7aafad780304ffdad7cb51ad745cfa3
#
_entry.id   a7aafad780304ffdad7cb51ad745cfa3
#
_cell.length_a   1.000
_cell.length_b   1.000
_cell.length_c   1.000
_cell.angle_alpha   90.00
_cell.angle_beta   90.00
_cell.angle_gamma   90.00
#
_symmetry.space_group_name_H-M   'P 1'
#
loop_
_entity.id
_entity.type
_entity.pdbx_description
1 polymer ?
#
loop_
_entity_poly.entity_id
_entity_poly.type
_entity_poly.pdbx_seq_one_letter_code
_entity_poly.pdbx_strand_id
1 'polypeptide(L)'
;MAKKRVIRCLIIILTIVLAGVEMFWLSRRKTIKQYKESQAAFGNPLMGYVPSAWYNEVSEDISLLYMDITWAELEPEEGVYNWASIDEENQISRWRKEGKHLVLRFVCDIPSDEEHMDIPEWLYEKSGEAGRWYDGEDGKGFAPDYNNPTIISCHRKAVRAIGEHFGQDGLISYVELGSLGHWGEWHVNYSEGIQRIPREAVRDKYILPWTEAFPDAM
;
A
#
# COMPACT_ATOMS: atom_id res chain seq x y z
N MET A 1 60.61 41.04 -7.35
CA MET A 1 59.17 40.97 -7.63
C MET A 1 58.60 39.58 -7.55
N ALA A 2 59.25 38.52 -8.04
CA ALA A 2 58.77 37.14 -8.02
C ALA A 2 58.47 36.56 -6.61
N LYS A 3 59.34 36.75 -5.60
CA LYS A 3 59.15 36.28 -4.23
C LYS A 3 57.83 36.78 -3.58
N LYS A 4 57.46 38.07 -3.79
CA LYS A 4 56.21 38.61 -3.25
C LYS A 4 54.94 38.02 -3.92
N ARG A 5 55.03 37.65 -5.21
CA ARG A 5 53.91 36.99 -5.92
C ARG A 5 53.70 35.55 -5.41
N VAL A 6 54.80 34.79 -5.22
CA VAL A 6 54.73 33.44 -4.67
C VAL A 6 54.13 33.40 -3.27
N ILE A 7 54.53 34.33 -2.38
CA ILE A 7 53.99 34.41 -1.02
C ILE A 7 52.48 34.74 -1.06
N ARG A 8 52.04 35.67 -1.94
CA ARG A 8 50.60 35.96 -2.10
C ARG A 8 49.79 34.75 -2.59
N CYS A 9 50.31 34.01 -3.56
CA CYS A 9 49.65 32.77 -4.03
C CYS A 9 49.55 31.71 -2.93
N LEU A 10 50.57 31.52 -2.12
CA LEU A 10 50.56 30.61 -0.99
C LEU A 10 49.53 31.00 0.08
N ILE A 11 49.40 32.28 0.39
CA ILE A 11 48.40 32.80 1.34
C ILE A 11 47.00 32.52 0.82
N ILE A 12 46.72 32.77 -0.47
CA ILE A 12 45.41 32.52 -1.08
C ILE A 12 45.06 31.03 -1.05
N ILE A 13 46.01 30.17 -1.38
CA ILE A 13 45.76 28.72 -1.32
C ILE A 13 45.47 28.27 0.11
N LEU A 14 46.23 28.79 1.09
CA LEU A 14 46.03 28.45 2.50
C LEU A 14 44.64 28.92 3.00
N THR A 15 44.16 30.11 2.63
CA THR A 15 42.86 30.62 2.98
C THR A 15 41.72 29.77 2.35
N ILE A 16 41.89 29.35 1.10
CA ILE A 16 40.90 28.46 0.43
C ILE A 16 40.84 27.11 1.13
N VAL A 17 41.97 26.52 1.49
CA VAL A 17 42.02 25.23 2.20
C VAL A 17 41.38 25.35 3.59
N LEU A 18 41.69 26.42 4.35
CA LEU A 18 41.09 26.65 5.66
C LEU A 18 39.56 26.84 5.57
N ALA A 19 39.09 27.62 4.61
CA ALA A 19 37.65 27.78 4.36
C ALA A 19 36.96 26.46 3.96
N GLY A 20 37.61 25.66 3.16
CA GLY A 20 37.13 24.32 2.79
C GLY A 20 37.01 23.36 3.98
N VAL A 21 38.00 23.38 4.88
CA VAL A 21 38.00 22.62 6.12
C VAL A 21 36.88 23.07 7.06
N GLU A 22 36.69 24.37 7.23
CA GLU A 22 35.58 24.91 8.05
C GLU A 22 34.21 24.52 7.48
N MET A 23 34.01 24.66 6.16
CA MET A 23 32.77 24.26 5.51
C MET A 23 32.51 22.75 5.67
N PHE A 24 33.54 21.92 5.57
CA PHE A 24 33.46 20.47 5.79
C PHE A 24 33.04 20.13 7.24
N TRP A 25 33.62 20.81 8.23
CA TRP A 25 33.25 20.63 9.63
C TRP A 25 31.85 21.18 9.95
N LEU A 26 31.44 22.28 9.34
CA LEU A 26 30.10 22.83 9.48
C LEU A 26 29.03 21.90 8.87
N SER A 27 29.31 21.31 7.71
CA SER A 27 28.39 20.37 7.06
C SER A 27 28.24 19.05 7.83
N ARG A 28 29.20 18.70 8.68
CA ARG A 28 29.16 17.50 9.54
C ARG A 28 28.63 17.77 10.96
N ARG A 29 28.26 18.99 11.30
CA ARG A 29 27.64 19.25 12.58
C ARG A 29 26.29 18.56 12.62
N LYS A 30 26.21 17.45 13.35
CA LYS A 30 24.91 16.81 13.65
C LYS A 30 24.08 17.81 14.43
N THR A 31 22.94 18.18 13.86
CA THR A 31 21.97 18.98 14.61
C THR A 31 21.39 18.08 15.69
N ILE A 32 21.84 18.27 16.93
CA ILE A 32 21.27 17.58 18.08
C ILE A 32 19.94 18.31 18.37
N LYS A 33 18.82 17.66 18.02
CA LYS A 33 17.50 18.13 18.44
C LYS A 33 17.27 17.66 19.87
N GLN A 34 17.08 18.62 20.78
CA GLN A 34 16.64 18.31 22.13
C GLN A 34 15.10 18.30 22.13
N TYR A 35 14.52 17.18 22.48
CA TYR A 35 13.10 17.06 22.67
C TYR A 35 12.79 17.24 24.16
N LYS A 36 11.71 17.97 24.43
CA LYS A 36 11.15 18.02 25.80
C LYS A 36 10.11 16.92 25.91
N GLU A 37 10.18 16.18 26.99
CA GLU A 37 9.12 15.26 27.36
C GLU A 37 7.80 16.03 27.53
N SER A 38 6.73 15.50 26.95
CA SER A 38 5.37 16.03 27.09
C SER A 38 4.46 14.93 27.59
N GLN A 39 3.66 15.24 28.60
CA GLN A 39 2.59 14.36 29.09
C GLN A 39 1.27 14.61 28.36
N ALA A 40 1.22 15.57 27.46
CA ALA A 40 0.04 15.83 26.65
C ALA A 40 -0.16 14.70 25.64
N ALA A 41 -1.38 14.16 25.59
CA ALA A 41 -1.76 13.31 24.45
C ALA A 41 -1.75 14.14 23.17
N PHE A 42 -1.15 13.60 22.13
CA PHE A 42 -1.20 14.20 20.80
C PHE A 42 -1.50 13.12 19.77
N GLY A 43 -2.30 13.47 18.78
CA GLY A 43 -2.55 12.60 17.64
C GLY A 43 -1.24 12.33 16.91
N ASN A 44 -0.89 11.06 16.76
CA ASN A 44 0.30 10.65 16.03
C ASN A 44 -0.11 10.39 14.57
N PRO A 45 0.21 11.28 13.63
CA PRO A 45 -0.30 11.16 12.27
C PRO A 45 0.16 9.83 11.65
N LEU A 46 -0.79 9.13 11.03
CA LEU A 46 -0.57 7.86 10.34
C LEU A 46 0.06 6.73 11.18
N MET A 47 -0.15 6.78 12.50
CA MET A 47 0.34 5.74 13.44
C MET A 47 -0.69 5.50 14.55
N GLY A 48 -0.65 4.29 15.14
CA GLY A 48 -1.48 3.91 16.27
C GLY A 48 -2.57 2.91 15.89
N TYR A 49 -3.71 2.95 16.58
CA TYR A 49 -4.85 2.11 16.30
C TYR A 49 -5.54 2.54 14.99
N VAL A 50 -5.80 1.57 14.12
CA VAL A 50 -6.37 1.76 12.78
C VAL A 50 -7.69 0.99 12.70
N PRO A 51 -8.83 1.60 13.08
CA PRO A 51 -10.13 0.96 12.98
C PRO A 51 -10.58 0.86 11.51
N SER A 52 -11.56 -0.02 11.26
CA SER A 52 -12.17 -0.14 9.94
C SER A 52 -12.90 1.14 9.52
N ALA A 53 -12.79 1.50 8.26
CA ALA A 53 -13.37 2.71 7.69
C ALA A 53 -14.91 2.72 7.73
N TRP A 54 -15.56 1.56 7.76
CA TRP A 54 -17.02 1.41 7.85
C TRP A 54 -17.59 1.70 9.25
N TYR A 55 -16.76 1.88 10.30
CA TYR A 55 -17.26 2.25 11.62
C TYR A 55 -17.88 3.64 11.63
N ASN A 56 -19.09 3.74 12.23
CA ASN A 56 -19.79 5.01 12.33
C ASN A 56 -19.17 5.96 13.36
N GLU A 57 -18.59 5.42 14.42
CA GLU A 57 -17.99 6.18 15.50
C GLU A 57 -16.48 5.91 15.54
N VAL A 58 -15.71 6.93 15.20
CA VAL A 58 -14.25 6.93 15.23
C VAL A 58 -13.78 8.15 16.01
N SER A 59 -12.88 7.96 16.97
CA SER A 59 -12.33 9.04 17.79
C SER A 59 -11.60 10.10 16.94
N GLU A 60 -11.69 11.37 17.34
CA GLU A 60 -11.12 12.51 16.60
C GLU A 60 -9.59 12.42 16.43
N ASP A 61 -8.90 11.82 17.41
CA ASP A 61 -7.45 11.65 17.42
C ASP A 61 -6.95 10.55 16.46
N ILE A 62 -7.85 9.71 15.95
CA ILE A 62 -7.51 8.72 14.93
C ILE A 62 -7.44 9.40 13.57
N SER A 63 -6.28 9.31 12.93
CA SER A 63 -6.01 9.91 11.61
C SER A 63 -5.95 8.90 10.48
N LEU A 64 -5.90 7.60 10.79
CA LEU A 64 -5.74 6.51 9.84
C LEU A 64 -6.82 5.45 10.04
N LEU A 65 -7.45 5.00 8.96
CA LEU A 65 -8.51 4.00 8.95
C LEU A 65 -8.15 2.86 7.99
N TYR A 66 -8.74 1.72 8.19
CA TYR A 66 -8.49 0.52 7.40
C TYR A 66 -9.66 0.24 6.47
N MET A 67 -9.36 0.01 5.21
CA MET A 67 -10.31 -0.34 4.17
C MET A 67 -9.81 -1.56 3.40
N ASP A 68 -10.49 -2.67 3.53
CA ASP A 68 -10.35 -3.81 2.65
C ASP A 68 -11.54 -3.89 1.70
N ILE A 69 -11.25 -4.25 0.46
CA ILE A 69 -12.24 -4.44 -0.59
C ILE A 69 -11.94 -5.73 -1.34
N THR A 70 -12.96 -6.50 -1.63
CA THR A 70 -12.81 -7.69 -2.47
C THR A 70 -12.87 -7.31 -3.95
N TRP A 71 -12.33 -8.17 -4.80
CA TRP A 71 -12.43 -7.93 -6.24
C TRP A 71 -13.88 -8.05 -6.74
N ALA A 72 -14.66 -8.96 -6.14
CA ALA A 72 -16.06 -9.14 -6.47
C ALA A 72 -16.92 -7.89 -6.17
N GLU A 73 -16.67 -7.24 -5.02
CA GLU A 73 -17.32 -5.97 -4.65
C GLU A 73 -16.93 -4.83 -5.59
N LEU A 74 -15.64 -4.76 -5.93
CA LEU A 74 -15.08 -3.68 -6.73
C LEU A 74 -15.57 -3.72 -8.18
N GLU A 75 -15.54 -4.90 -8.83
CA GLU A 75 -15.73 -5.03 -10.29
C GLU A 75 -16.75 -6.13 -10.61
N PRO A 76 -18.05 -5.92 -10.29
CA PRO A 76 -19.09 -6.93 -10.48
C PRO A 76 -19.29 -7.34 -11.94
N GLU A 77 -18.98 -6.45 -12.89
CA GLU A 77 -18.96 -6.73 -14.33
C GLU A 77 -17.60 -6.26 -14.91
N GLU A 78 -17.09 -6.94 -15.93
CA GLU A 78 -15.79 -6.60 -16.51
C GLU A 78 -15.69 -5.13 -16.94
N GLY A 79 -14.80 -4.37 -16.32
CA GLY A 79 -14.57 -2.95 -16.58
C GLY A 79 -15.60 -2.01 -15.95
N VAL A 80 -16.54 -2.54 -15.17
CA VAL A 80 -17.53 -1.75 -14.44
C VAL A 80 -17.20 -1.75 -12.95
N TYR A 81 -16.74 -0.62 -12.45
CA TYR A 81 -16.30 -0.48 -11.07
C TYR A 81 -17.36 0.16 -10.18
N ASN A 82 -17.62 -0.45 -9.04
CA ASN A 82 -18.69 -0.07 -8.12
C ASN A 82 -18.23 0.97 -7.08
N TRP A 83 -17.61 2.06 -7.56
CA TRP A 83 -17.03 3.10 -6.69
C TRP A 83 -18.04 3.69 -5.70
N ALA A 84 -19.29 3.84 -6.09
CA ALA A 84 -20.33 4.44 -5.24
C ALA A 84 -20.62 3.56 -4.01
N SER A 85 -20.70 2.24 -4.18
CA SER A 85 -20.92 1.29 -3.08
C SER A 85 -19.71 1.26 -2.15
N ILE A 86 -18.49 1.21 -2.73
CA ILE A 86 -17.24 1.25 -1.96
C ILE A 86 -17.13 2.54 -1.13
N ASP A 87 -17.51 3.71 -1.71
CA ASP A 87 -17.52 4.99 -0.96
C ASP A 87 -18.57 4.94 0.17
N GLU A 88 -19.79 4.47 -0.09
CA GLU A 88 -20.87 4.42 0.89
C GLU A 88 -20.51 3.48 2.05
N GLU A 89 -20.09 2.25 1.77
CA GLU A 89 -19.75 1.25 2.77
C GLU A 89 -18.58 1.68 3.66
N ASN A 90 -17.54 2.27 3.06
CA ASN A 90 -16.32 2.68 3.75
C ASN A 90 -16.33 4.17 4.14
N GLN A 91 -17.43 4.88 3.91
CA GLN A 91 -17.60 6.31 4.25
C GLN A 91 -16.47 7.20 3.72
N ILE A 92 -15.91 6.88 2.54
CA ILE A 92 -14.70 7.51 1.99
C ILE A 92 -14.83 9.03 1.87
N SER A 93 -15.98 9.49 1.36
CA SER A 93 -16.30 10.93 1.25
C SER A 93 -16.29 11.65 2.59
N ARG A 94 -16.74 10.98 3.66
CA ARG A 94 -16.67 11.50 5.03
C ARG A 94 -15.23 11.63 5.51
N TRP A 95 -14.43 10.57 5.39
CA TRP A 95 -13.06 10.56 5.87
C TRP A 95 -12.18 11.56 5.13
N ARG A 96 -12.39 11.69 3.83
CA ARG A 96 -11.73 12.74 3.02
C ARG A 96 -12.07 14.13 3.55
N LYS A 97 -13.33 14.41 3.87
CA LYS A 97 -13.76 15.69 4.43
C LYS A 97 -13.19 15.97 5.82
N GLU A 98 -13.03 14.93 6.64
CA GLU A 98 -12.44 15.01 7.97
C GLU A 98 -10.91 15.04 7.96
N GLY A 99 -10.27 14.95 6.78
CA GLY A 99 -8.81 14.96 6.64
C GLY A 99 -8.14 13.72 7.21
N LYS A 100 -8.85 12.60 7.24
CA LYS A 100 -8.29 11.28 7.62
C LYS A 100 -7.69 10.60 6.41
N HIS A 101 -6.86 9.58 6.66
CA HIS A 101 -6.20 8.78 5.65
C HIS A 101 -6.64 7.32 5.72
N LEU A 102 -6.38 6.56 4.66
CA LEU A 102 -6.75 5.15 4.59
C LEU A 102 -5.52 4.26 4.35
N VAL A 103 -5.56 3.09 4.95
CA VAL A 103 -4.83 1.89 4.52
C VAL A 103 -5.76 1.14 3.57
N LEU A 104 -5.31 0.85 2.38
CA LEU A 104 -6.07 0.09 1.39
C LEU A 104 -5.51 -1.33 1.27
N ARG A 105 -6.37 -2.33 1.40
CA ARG A 105 -6.12 -3.72 1.06
C ARG A 105 -7.13 -4.18 -0.01
N PHE A 106 -6.65 -4.76 -1.10
CA PHE A 106 -7.46 -5.36 -2.15
C PHE A 106 -7.30 -6.87 -2.12
N VAL A 107 -8.39 -7.61 -1.90
CA VAL A 107 -8.36 -9.02 -1.55
C VAL A 107 -9.07 -9.86 -2.62
N CYS A 108 -8.56 -11.07 -2.85
CA CYS A 108 -9.10 -12.02 -3.83
C CYS A 108 -9.61 -13.32 -3.21
N ASP A 109 -9.46 -13.48 -1.89
CA ASP A 109 -9.82 -14.71 -1.19
C ASP A 109 -9.88 -14.46 0.33
N ILE A 110 -11.08 -14.50 0.91
CA ILE A 110 -11.36 -14.33 2.34
C ILE A 110 -12.11 -15.57 2.84
N PRO A 111 -11.44 -16.52 3.51
CA PRO A 111 -12.13 -17.65 4.14
C PRO A 111 -13.23 -17.18 5.11
N SER A 112 -14.42 -17.80 5.02
CA SER A 112 -15.55 -17.51 5.91
C SER A 112 -16.35 -18.77 6.26
N ASP A 113 -17.39 -18.60 7.08
CA ASP A 113 -18.28 -19.70 7.46
C ASP A 113 -19.17 -20.17 6.29
N GLU A 114 -19.40 -19.29 5.29
CA GLU A 114 -20.26 -19.58 4.14
C GLU A 114 -19.41 -19.71 2.86
N GLU A 115 -19.83 -20.61 1.97
CA GLU A 115 -19.20 -20.77 0.67
C GLU A 115 -19.46 -19.55 -0.20
N HIS A 116 -18.39 -18.89 -0.65
CA HIS A 116 -18.46 -17.70 -1.48
C HIS A 116 -17.17 -17.51 -2.30
N MET A 117 -17.13 -16.49 -3.11
CA MET A 117 -15.99 -16.16 -3.96
C MET A 117 -15.74 -14.66 -3.95
N ASP A 118 -14.49 -14.25 -3.69
CA ASP A 118 -14.07 -12.85 -3.61
C ASP A 118 -13.48 -12.28 -4.92
N ILE A 119 -13.38 -13.13 -5.96
CA ILE A 119 -13.20 -12.65 -7.33
C ILE A 119 -14.57 -12.60 -8.05
N PRO A 120 -14.75 -11.70 -9.03
CA PRO A 120 -16.04 -11.58 -9.71
C PRO A 120 -16.32 -12.81 -10.61
N GLU A 121 -17.59 -13.17 -10.76
CA GLU A 121 -18.08 -14.30 -11.54
C GLU A 121 -17.57 -14.26 -13.00
N TRP A 122 -17.60 -13.07 -13.63
CA TRP A 122 -17.09 -12.90 -14.99
C TRP A 122 -15.60 -13.29 -15.13
N LEU A 123 -14.80 -13.05 -14.06
CA LEU A 123 -13.38 -13.40 -14.05
C LEU A 123 -13.18 -14.91 -13.84
N TYR A 124 -13.98 -15.51 -12.97
CA TYR A 124 -14.01 -16.96 -12.75
C TYR A 124 -14.28 -17.68 -14.07
N GLU A 125 -15.35 -17.33 -14.77
CA GLU A 125 -15.69 -17.87 -16.09
C GLU A 125 -14.59 -17.61 -17.13
N LYS A 126 -14.14 -16.36 -17.24
CA LYS A 126 -13.12 -15.94 -18.22
C LYS A 126 -11.78 -16.62 -18.02
N SER A 127 -11.42 -16.92 -16.80
CA SER A 127 -10.17 -17.64 -16.48
C SER A 127 -10.25 -19.13 -16.77
N GLY A 128 -11.44 -19.65 -17.08
CA GLY A 128 -11.73 -21.07 -17.23
C GLY A 128 -11.88 -21.77 -15.89
N GLU A 129 -12.52 -21.08 -14.92
CA GLU A 129 -12.75 -21.58 -13.55
C GLU A 129 -11.44 -21.90 -12.81
N ALA A 130 -10.41 -21.11 -13.11
CA ALA A 130 -9.05 -21.37 -12.65
C ALA A 130 -8.89 -21.07 -11.16
N GLY A 131 -8.90 -22.11 -10.35
CA GLY A 131 -8.76 -22.05 -8.91
C GLY A 131 -9.30 -23.28 -8.23
N ARG A 132 -9.61 -23.14 -6.94
CA ARG A 132 -10.13 -24.26 -6.15
C ARG A 132 -11.11 -23.77 -5.09
N TRP A 133 -12.28 -24.36 -5.06
CA TRP A 133 -13.20 -24.28 -3.93
C TRP A 133 -12.64 -25.09 -2.76
N TYR A 134 -12.72 -24.56 -1.56
CA TYR A 134 -12.25 -25.21 -0.34
C TYR A 134 -13.27 -25.09 0.81
N ASP A 135 -13.22 -26.05 1.71
CA ASP A 135 -13.99 -26.10 2.96
C ASP A 135 -13.09 -26.76 4.01
N GLY A 136 -12.37 -25.95 4.77
CA GLY A 136 -11.33 -26.40 5.66
C GLY A 136 -11.28 -25.72 7.02
N GLU A 137 -10.14 -25.83 7.69
CA GLU A 137 -9.96 -25.30 9.04
C GLU A 137 -10.07 -23.78 9.09
N ASP A 138 -9.60 -23.10 8.04
CA ASP A 138 -9.62 -21.63 7.94
C ASP A 138 -11.00 -21.11 7.51
N GLY A 139 -11.90 -21.95 7.05
CA GLY A 139 -13.21 -21.60 6.52
C GLY A 139 -13.44 -22.12 5.10
N LYS A 140 -14.40 -21.51 4.40
CA LYS A 140 -14.83 -21.86 3.04
C LYS A 140 -14.62 -20.69 2.10
N GLY A 141 -14.41 -20.99 0.83
CA GLY A 141 -14.26 -19.97 -0.19
C GLY A 141 -13.70 -20.53 -1.50
N PHE A 142 -13.25 -19.63 -2.36
CA PHE A 142 -12.61 -19.95 -3.63
C PHE A 142 -11.22 -19.32 -3.69
N ALA A 143 -10.18 -20.15 -3.75
CA ALA A 143 -8.80 -19.72 -3.94
C ALA A 143 -8.47 -19.68 -5.45
N PRO A 144 -8.23 -18.48 -6.03
CA PRO A 144 -7.88 -18.35 -7.45
C PRO A 144 -6.53 -18.99 -7.77
N ASP A 145 -6.35 -19.49 -9.00
CA ASP A 145 -5.01 -19.86 -9.50
C ASP A 145 -4.24 -18.57 -9.87
N TYR A 146 -3.47 -18.08 -8.95
CA TYR A 146 -2.63 -16.88 -9.14
C TYR A 146 -1.57 -17.01 -10.24
N ASN A 147 -1.33 -18.20 -10.82
CA ASN A 147 -0.48 -18.37 -12.00
C ASN A 147 -1.24 -18.21 -13.31
N ASN A 148 -2.57 -18.14 -13.27
CA ASN A 148 -3.39 -18.02 -14.48
C ASN A 148 -3.13 -16.65 -15.17
N PRO A 149 -2.76 -16.64 -16.46
CA PRO A 149 -2.41 -15.41 -17.17
C PRO A 149 -3.59 -14.44 -17.32
N THR A 150 -4.82 -14.94 -17.35
CA THR A 150 -6.03 -14.11 -17.42
C THR A 150 -6.24 -13.37 -16.11
N ILE A 151 -6.12 -14.06 -14.96
CA ILE A 151 -6.23 -13.45 -13.64
C ILE A 151 -5.15 -12.39 -13.46
N ILE A 152 -3.89 -12.68 -13.77
CA ILE A 152 -2.79 -11.72 -13.71
C ILE A 152 -3.07 -10.46 -14.56
N SER A 153 -3.55 -10.66 -15.79
CA SER A 153 -3.82 -9.54 -16.69
C SER A 153 -4.98 -8.66 -16.23
N CYS A 154 -6.05 -9.28 -15.71
CA CYS A 154 -7.21 -8.57 -15.20
C CYS A 154 -6.89 -7.87 -13.87
N HIS A 155 -6.11 -8.51 -12.97
CA HIS A 155 -5.62 -7.89 -11.74
C HIS A 155 -4.88 -6.57 -12.00
N ARG A 156 -3.95 -6.56 -12.97
CA ARG A 156 -3.25 -5.33 -13.36
C ARG A 156 -4.22 -4.21 -13.77
N LYS A 157 -5.31 -4.55 -14.50
CA LYS A 157 -6.32 -3.57 -14.90
C LYS A 157 -7.11 -3.04 -13.72
N ALA A 158 -7.53 -3.92 -12.80
CA ALA A 158 -8.24 -3.55 -11.58
C ALA A 158 -7.38 -2.63 -10.70
N VAL A 159 -6.13 -3.00 -10.42
CA VAL A 159 -5.20 -2.16 -9.65
C VAL A 159 -4.97 -0.80 -10.30
N ARG A 160 -4.84 -0.76 -11.63
CA ARG A 160 -4.71 0.51 -12.34
C ARG A 160 -5.95 1.38 -12.16
N ALA A 161 -7.15 0.81 -12.27
CA ALA A 161 -8.41 1.54 -12.05
C ALA A 161 -8.52 2.06 -10.60
N ILE A 162 -8.09 1.26 -9.60
CA ILE A 162 -8.00 1.70 -8.21
C ILE A 162 -7.06 2.90 -8.08
N GLY A 163 -5.87 2.85 -8.71
CA GLY A 163 -4.91 3.96 -8.70
C GLY A 163 -5.42 5.22 -9.40
N GLU A 164 -6.11 5.06 -10.53
CA GLU A 164 -6.75 6.17 -11.25
C GLU A 164 -7.86 6.84 -10.41
N HIS A 165 -8.57 6.06 -9.59
CA HIS A 165 -9.65 6.54 -8.74
C HIS A 165 -9.17 7.16 -7.42
N PHE A 166 -8.23 6.51 -6.72
CA PHE A 166 -7.82 6.89 -5.36
C PHE A 166 -6.41 7.49 -5.27
N GLY A 167 -5.58 7.39 -6.31
CA GLY A 167 -4.16 7.74 -6.24
C GLY A 167 -3.84 9.23 -6.32
N GLN A 168 -4.84 10.12 -6.45
CA GLN A 168 -4.60 11.51 -6.84
C GLN A 168 -4.60 12.52 -5.67
N ASP A 169 -5.17 12.21 -4.52
CA ASP A 169 -5.45 13.18 -3.46
C ASP A 169 -4.76 12.87 -2.12
N GLY A 170 -3.93 11.83 -2.06
CA GLY A 170 -3.22 11.44 -0.85
C GLY A 170 -4.11 10.81 0.24
N LEU A 171 -5.36 10.47 -0.08
CA LEU A 171 -6.25 9.76 0.84
C LEU A 171 -5.67 8.41 1.24
N ILE A 172 -5.19 7.64 0.26
CA ILE A 172 -4.52 6.37 0.50
C ILE A 172 -3.07 6.65 0.88
N SER A 173 -2.72 6.43 2.14
CA SER A 173 -1.35 6.63 2.65
C SER A 173 -0.55 5.34 2.71
N TYR A 174 -1.24 4.20 2.83
CA TYR A 174 -0.62 2.87 2.81
C TYR A 174 -1.40 1.95 1.89
N VAL A 175 -0.67 1.12 1.17
CA VAL A 175 -1.22 0.01 0.39
C VAL A 175 -0.68 -1.29 0.96
N GLU A 176 -1.57 -2.13 1.45
CA GLU A 176 -1.23 -3.51 1.77
C GLU A 176 -1.33 -4.36 0.51
N LEU A 177 -0.30 -5.15 0.23
CA LEU A 177 -0.24 -6.02 -0.94
C LEU A 177 -1.12 -7.26 -0.72
N GLY A 178 -2.42 -7.04 -0.62
CA GLY A 178 -3.44 -8.00 -0.19
C GLY A 178 -3.96 -8.95 -1.26
N SER A 179 -3.40 -8.96 -2.47
CA SER A 179 -4.00 -9.69 -3.60
C SER A 179 -3.76 -11.19 -3.61
N LEU A 180 -2.86 -11.72 -2.78
CA LEU A 180 -2.45 -13.11 -2.83
C LEU A 180 -2.76 -13.87 -1.54
N GLY A 181 -3.43 -15.01 -1.68
CA GLY A 181 -3.69 -15.96 -0.59
C GLY A 181 -4.87 -15.58 0.29
N HIS A 182 -5.11 -16.40 1.31
CA HIS A 182 -6.17 -16.18 2.29
C HIS A 182 -5.99 -14.83 2.97
N TRP A 183 -7.06 -14.05 3.06
CA TRP A 183 -7.10 -12.67 3.58
C TRP A 183 -6.08 -11.72 2.93
N GLY A 184 -5.48 -12.13 1.79
CA GLY A 184 -4.39 -11.38 1.17
C GLY A 184 -3.07 -11.44 1.94
N GLU A 185 -2.87 -12.41 2.82
CA GLU A 185 -1.71 -12.50 3.72
C GLU A 185 -0.59 -13.40 3.19
N TRP A 186 -0.61 -13.71 1.89
CA TRP A 186 0.43 -14.45 1.17
C TRP A 186 0.64 -15.89 1.66
N HIS A 187 -0.38 -16.48 2.22
CA HIS A 187 -0.43 -17.90 2.57
C HIS A 187 -1.71 -18.55 2.08
N VAL A 188 -1.71 -19.86 2.00
CA VAL A 188 -2.88 -20.69 1.70
C VAL A 188 -2.76 -22.01 2.45
N ASN A 189 -3.88 -22.63 2.78
CA ASN A 189 -3.89 -23.98 3.33
C ASN A 189 -3.73 -25.02 2.20
N TYR A 190 -2.49 -25.26 1.79
CA TYR A 190 -2.19 -26.20 0.70
C TYR A 190 -2.52 -27.66 1.02
N SER A 191 -2.78 -28.01 2.29
CA SER A 191 -3.23 -29.36 2.67
C SER A 191 -4.62 -29.67 2.14
N GLU A 192 -5.41 -28.64 1.82
CA GLU A 192 -6.73 -28.75 1.18
C GLU A 192 -6.64 -28.82 -0.36
N GLY A 193 -5.44 -28.94 -0.90
CA GLY A 193 -5.20 -29.04 -2.33
C GLY A 193 -5.21 -27.68 -3.04
N ILE A 194 -5.21 -26.58 -2.29
CA ILE A 194 -5.06 -25.23 -2.83
C ILE A 194 -3.63 -25.07 -3.37
N GLN A 195 -3.50 -24.41 -4.52
CA GLN A 195 -2.21 -24.18 -5.11
C GLN A 195 -1.38 -23.20 -4.25
N ARG A 196 -0.11 -23.53 -4.04
CA ARG A 196 0.80 -22.67 -3.28
C ARG A 196 0.93 -21.29 -3.92
N ILE A 197 1.20 -20.29 -3.09
CA ILE A 197 1.53 -18.94 -3.55
C ILE A 197 2.63 -19.00 -4.64
N PRO A 198 2.47 -18.24 -5.74
CA PRO A 198 3.38 -18.28 -6.88
C PRO A 198 4.83 -17.97 -6.54
N ARG A 199 5.74 -18.36 -7.44
CA ARG A 199 7.16 -17.98 -7.37
C ARG A 199 7.33 -16.48 -7.64
N GLU A 200 8.46 -15.92 -7.23
CA GLU A 200 8.84 -14.51 -7.31
C GLU A 200 8.47 -13.85 -8.66
N ALA A 201 8.86 -14.42 -9.78
CA ALA A 201 8.58 -13.86 -11.11
C ALA A 201 7.08 -13.70 -11.45
N VAL A 202 6.19 -14.42 -10.74
CA VAL A 202 4.74 -14.25 -10.86
C VAL A 202 4.25 -13.26 -9.80
N ARG A 203 4.78 -13.34 -8.57
CA ARG A 203 4.45 -12.39 -7.49
C ARG A 203 4.72 -10.95 -7.89
N ASP A 204 5.83 -10.68 -8.59
CA ASP A 204 6.18 -9.36 -9.11
C ASP A 204 5.08 -8.78 -10.01
N LYS A 205 4.34 -9.63 -10.72
CA LYS A 205 3.22 -9.18 -11.57
C LYS A 205 2.01 -8.69 -10.76
N TYR A 206 1.92 -9.07 -9.49
CA TYR A 206 0.92 -8.58 -8.54
C TYR A 206 1.43 -7.38 -7.74
N ILE A 207 2.73 -7.25 -7.50
CA ILE A 207 3.34 -6.16 -6.73
C ILE A 207 3.51 -4.90 -7.59
N LEU A 208 4.15 -5.03 -8.77
CA LEU A 208 4.53 -3.90 -9.61
C LEU A 208 3.36 -2.97 -9.97
N PRO A 209 2.15 -3.48 -10.30
CA PRO A 209 1.02 -2.59 -10.57
C PRO A 209 0.69 -1.64 -9.41
N TRP A 210 0.85 -2.08 -8.16
CA TRP A 210 0.59 -1.26 -6.98
C TRP A 210 1.61 -0.13 -6.84
N THR A 211 2.89 -0.41 -7.05
CA THR A 211 3.93 0.62 -6.99
C THR A 211 3.81 1.65 -8.11
N GLU A 212 3.25 1.25 -9.27
CA GLU A 212 2.93 2.15 -10.38
C GLU A 212 1.68 3.00 -10.09
N ALA A 213 0.66 2.40 -9.43
CA ALA A 213 -0.62 3.04 -9.16
C ALA A 213 -0.55 4.03 -7.98
N PHE A 214 0.30 3.77 -6.98
CA PHE A 214 0.44 4.56 -5.76
C PHE A 214 1.92 4.87 -5.46
N PRO A 215 2.57 5.71 -6.27
CA PRO A 215 4.01 5.98 -6.12
C PRO A 215 4.37 6.73 -4.84
N ASP A 216 3.40 7.41 -4.23
CA ASP A 216 3.57 8.22 -3.02
C ASP A 216 3.06 7.53 -1.74
N ALA A 217 2.39 6.38 -1.85
CA ALA A 217 1.97 5.59 -0.70
C ALA A 217 3.11 4.72 -0.14
N MET A 218 2.99 4.36 1.14
CA MET A 218 3.90 3.43 1.81
C MET A 218 3.38 2.00 1.76
#